data_dff68cad6a24fcbb7e6bfe137f6a5eb0
#
_entry.id   dff68cad6a24fcbb7e6bfe137f6a5eb0
#
_cell.length_a   1.000
_cell.length_b   1.000
_cell.length_c   1.000
_cell.angle_alpha   90.00
_cell.angle_beta   90.00
_cell.angle_gamma   90.00
#
_symmetry.space_group_name_H-M   'P 1'
#
loop_
_entity.id
_entity.type
_entity.pdbx_description
1 polymer ?
#
loop_
_entity_poly.entity_id
_entity_poly.type
_entity_poly.pdbx_seq_one_letter_code
_entity_poly.pdbx_strand_id
1 'polypeptide(L)'
;MPKVYVYDSYDNKFFRYTLRENDPMPYSTDTTLRVREFRGSSKSNVLWTTTAAMEAWNLTRRTYGSGIPVGYAFKRIWEGGHGTTSQHYAGVAFDVGQSSTAANRRKIYNAAVRTGAWGYVEPLSMTPTWVHFDRRYGKPACRSTTAGYPTVRRGSRSTYVLIL
;
A
#
# COMPACT_ATOMS: atom_id res chain seq x y z
N MET A 1 -4.41 -17.83 -9.60
CA MET A 1 -4.40 -17.07 -8.32
C MET A 1 -3.07 -16.32 -8.20
N PRO A 2 -3.10 -15.03 -7.98
CA PRO A 2 -1.85 -14.26 -7.84
C PRO A 2 -1.06 -14.68 -6.60
N LYS A 3 0.25 -14.54 -6.71
CA LYS A 3 1.18 -14.74 -5.60
C LYS A 3 1.67 -13.38 -5.14
N VAL A 4 1.56 -13.13 -3.85
CA VAL A 4 1.96 -11.86 -3.25
C VAL A 4 3.13 -12.11 -2.32
N TYR A 5 4.25 -11.48 -2.63
CA TYR A 5 5.44 -11.53 -1.79
C TYR A 5 5.46 -10.31 -0.88
N VAL A 6 5.72 -10.55 0.38
CA VAL A 6 5.81 -9.48 1.38
C VAL A 6 7.12 -9.57 2.13
N TYR A 7 7.88 -8.50 2.11
CA TYR A 7 9.00 -8.33 3.01
C TYR A 7 8.49 -7.83 4.36
N ASP A 8 8.63 -8.68 5.36
CA ASP A 8 8.29 -8.34 6.75
C ASP A 8 9.49 -7.68 7.40
N SER A 9 9.45 -6.36 7.50
CA SER A 9 10.56 -5.57 8.06
C SER A 9 10.70 -5.71 9.56
N TYR A 10 9.70 -6.22 10.25
CA TYR A 10 9.77 -6.46 11.70
C TYR A 10 10.62 -7.67 12.02
N ASP A 11 10.42 -8.74 11.26
CA ASP A 11 11.10 -10.02 11.48
C ASP A 11 12.26 -10.24 10.50
N ASN A 12 12.47 -9.32 9.56
CA ASN A 12 13.46 -9.43 8.49
C ASN A 12 13.30 -10.75 7.74
N LYS A 13 12.07 -11.02 7.28
CA LYS A 13 11.71 -12.26 6.60
C LYS A 13 10.88 -11.98 5.35
N PHE A 14 10.92 -12.93 4.43
CA PHE A 14 10.13 -12.89 3.20
C PHE A 14 9.06 -13.97 3.25
N PHE A 15 7.82 -13.59 2.96
CA PHE A 15 6.69 -14.50 2.90
C PHE A 15 6.02 -14.43 1.53
N ARG A 16 5.49 -15.55 1.09
CA ARG A 16 4.69 -15.64 -0.13
C ARG A 16 3.28 -16.10 0.23
N TYR A 17 2.31 -15.35 -0.27
CA TYR A 17 0.88 -15.64 -0.14
C TYR A 17 0.33 -16.05 -1.49
N THR A 18 -0.54 -17.06 -1.53
CA THR A 18 -1.33 -17.40 -2.71
C THR A 18 -2.76 -16.97 -2.43
N LEU A 19 -3.25 -15.97 -3.18
CA LEU A 19 -4.48 -15.27 -2.85
C LEU A 19 -5.37 -15.15 -4.08
N ARG A 20 -6.65 -14.94 -3.83
CA ARG A 20 -7.64 -14.62 -4.85
C ARG A 20 -7.69 -13.11 -5.07
N GLU A 21 -8.26 -12.71 -6.22
CA GLU A 21 -8.41 -11.28 -6.56
C GLU A 21 -9.20 -10.50 -5.51
N ASN A 22 -10.21 -11.13 -4.92
CA ASN A 22 -11.08 -10.47 -3.92
C ASN A 22 -10.60 -10.64 -2.48
N ASP A 23 -9.54 -11.38 -2.26
CA ASP A 23 -8.97 -11.51 -0.92
C ASP A 23 -8.31 -10.18 -0.49
N PRO A 24 -8.26 -9.93 0.82
CA PRO A 24 -7.47 -8.80 1.33
C PRO A 24 -6.00 -8.97 0.98
N MET A 25 -5.31 -7.87 0.73
CA MET A 25 -3.85 -7.87 0.69
C MET A 25 -3.30 -8.33 2.05
N PRO A 26 -2.19 -9.07 2.05
CA PRO A 26 -1.54 -9.44 3.31
C PRO A 26 -1.26 -8.20 4.14
N TYR A 27 -1.47 -8.29 5.43
CA TYR A 27 -1.27 -7.20 6.40
C TYR A 27 -2.24 -6.02 6.26
N SER A 28 -3.17 -6.03 5.30
CA SER A 28 -4.24 -5.03 5.30
C SER A 28 -5.26 -5.35 6.38
N THR A 29 -5.76 -4.32 7.06
CA THR A 29 -6.80 -4.48 8.08
C THR A 29 -8.18 -4.35 7.47
N ASP A 30 -9.13 -5.14 7.98
CA ASP A 30 -10.57 -5.01 7.68
C ASP A 30 -10.89 -4.96 6.17
N THR A 31 -10.17 -5.72 5.37
CA THR A 31 -10.36 -5.77 3.91
C THR A 31 -10.26 -4.41 3.22
N THR A 32 -9.54 -3.46 3.82
CA THR A 32 -9.42 -2.09 3.30
C THR A 32 -8.68 -2.00 1.98
N LEU A 33 -7.94 -3.05 1.62
CA LEU A 33 -7.23 -3.13 0.34
C LEU A 33 -7.28 -4.58 -0.14
N ARG A 34 -7.87 -4.80 -1.31
CA ARG A 34 -7.93 -6.13 -1.93
C ARG A 34 -6.79 -6.32 -2.91
N VAL A 35 -6.45 -7.58 -3.18
CA VAL A 35 -5.42 -7.94 -4.16
C VAL A 35 -5.67 -7.26 -5.51
N ARG A 36 -6.90 -7.31 -6.02
CA ARG A 36 -7.25 -6.67 -7.31
C ARG A 36 -7.04 -5.16 -7.31
N GLU A 37 -7.27 -4.49 -6.19
CA GLU A 37 -7.07 -3.05 -6.08
C GLU A 37 -5.58 -2.70 -6.07
N PHE A 38 -4.80 -3.48 -5.35
CA PHE A 38 -3.34 -3.33 -5.32
C PHE A 38 -2.72 -3.63 -6.68
N ARG A 39 -3.16 -4.69 -7.36
CA ARG A 39 -2.68 -5.03 -8.69
C ARG A 39 -3.11 -4.01 -9.76
N GLY A 40 -4.33 -3.49 -9.66
CA GLY A 40 -4.86 -2.54 -10.63
C GLY A 40 -4.79 -3.07 -12.06
N SER A 41 -4.23 -2.27 -12.97
CA SER A 41 -4.09 -2.62 -14.38
C SER A 41 -2.86 -3.48 -14.70
N SER A 42 -2.02 -3.79 -13.73
CA SER A 42 -0.87 -4.68 -13.96
C SER A 42 -1.32 -6.07 -14.42
N LYS A 43 -0.62 -6.64 -15.37
CA LYS A 43 -0.86 -8.01 -15.87
C LYS A 43 -0.09 -9.06 -15.07
N SER A 44 0.61 -8.67 -14.02
CA SER A 44 1.41 -9.60 -13.26
C SER A 44 0.57 -10.52 -12.39
N ASN A 45 0.93 -11.80 -12.38
CA ASN A 45 0.43 -12.76 -11.40
C ASN A 45 1.33 -12.85 -10.16
N VAL A 46 2.40 -12.07 -10.14
CA VAL A 46 3.32 -11.96 -9.02
C VAL A 46 3.36 -10.50 -8.59
N LEU A 47 2.97 -10.27 -7.35
CA LEU A 47 2.95 -8.96 -6.74
C LEU A 47 3.93 -8.94 -5.57
N TRP A 48 4.40 -7.77 -5.19
CA TRP A 48 5.27 -7.62 -4.02
C TRP A 48 5.02 -6.31 -3.32
N THR A 49 5.23 -6.32 -2.02
CA THR A 49 5.13 -5.14 -1.15
C THR A 49 5.93 -5.35 0.14
N THR A 50 5.77 -4.47 1.09
CA THR A 50 6.41 -4.54 2.41
C THR A 50 5.38 -4.33 3.51
N THR A 51 5.67 -4.83 4.71
CA THR A 51 4.84 -4.54 5.88
C THR A 51 4.81 -3.05 6.20
N ALA A 52 5.92 -2.34 5.97
CA ALA A 52 5.98 -0.90 6.19
C ALA A 52 4.97 -0.15 5.33
N ALA A 53 4.88 -0.50 4.03
CA ALA A 53 3.90 0.11 3.13
C ALA A 53 2.46 -0.24 3.54
N MET A 54 2.20 -1.48 3.89
CA MET A 54 0.86 -1.93 4.29
C MET A 54 0.41 -1.29 5.60
N GLU A 55 1.32 -1.13 6.55
CA GLU A 55 1.02 -0.46 7.81
C GLU A 55 0.73 1.03 7.59
N ALA A 56 1.51 1.70 6.76
CA ALA A 56 1.26 3.09 6.40
C ALA A 56 -0.10 3.25 5.70
N TRP A 57 -0.46 2.31 4.82
CA TRP A 57 -1.78 2.27 4.20
C TRP A 57 -2.89 2.14 5.25
N ASN A 58 -2.79 1.16 6.13
CA ASN A 58 -3.79 0.93 7.18
C ASN A 58 -4.03 2.18 8.02
N LEU A 59 -2.93 2.84 8.40
CA LEU A 59 -2.99 4.04 9.21
C LEU A 59 -3.65 5.19 8.45
N THR A 60 -3.31 5.38 7.19
CA THR A 60 -3.89 6.42 6.35
C THR A 60 -5.39 6.19 6.15
N ARG A 61 -5.76 4.94 5.85
CA ARG A 61 -7.16 4.55 5.68
C ARG A 61 -7.96 4.81 6.95
N ARG A 62 -7.42 4.47 8.09
CA ARG A 62 -8.03 4.71 9.38
C ARG A 62 -8.15 6.20 9.70
N THR A 63 -7.09 6.97 9.46
CA THR A 63 -7.06 8.41 9.73
C THR A 63 -8.06 9.15 8.84
N TYR A 64 -8.19 8.74 7.58
CA TYR A 64 -9.20 9.29 6.68
C TYR A 64 -10.62 8.92 7.12
N GLY A 65 -10.80 7.71 7.66
CA GLY A 65 -12.07 7.26 8.25
C GLY A 65 -13.11 6.76 7.25
N SER A 66 -12.78 6.65 5.97
CA SER A 66 -13.70 6.21 4.93
C SER A 66 -12.93 5.46 3.83
N GLY A 67 -13.64 4.89 2.85
CA GLY A 67 -13.01 4.20 1.71
C GLY A 67 -12.12 5.14 0.91
N ILE A 68 -10.94 4.65 0.54
CA ILE A 68 -10.01 5.37 -0.34
C ILE A 68 -9.99 4.64 -1.68
N PRO A 69 -10.51 5.26 -2.77
CA PRO A 69 -10.44 4.64 -4.09
C PRO A 69 -8.99 4.55 -4.58
N VAL A 70 -8.52 3.34 -4.84
CA VAL A 70 -7.17 3.09 -5.36
C VAL A 70 -7.25 3.06 -6.88
N GLY A 71 -6.58 4.01 -7.52
CA GLY A 71 -6.44 4.02 -8.98
C GLY A 71 -5.20 3.25 -9.43
N TYR A 72 -4.15 3.35 -8.65
CA TYR A 72 -2.86 2.81 -9.01
C TYR A 72 -2.02 2.47 -7.80
N ALA A 73 -1.49 1.26 -7.74
CA ALA A 73 -0.55 0.88 -6.70
C ALA A 73 0.63 0.14 -7.30
N PHE A 74 0.51 -1.14 -7.57
CA PHE A 74 1.59 -1.97 -8.08
C PHE A 74 1.74 -1.84 -9.60
N LYS A 75 3.02 -1.82 -10.08
CA LYS A 75 3.33 -1.94 -11.51
C LYS A 75 4.73 -2.52 -11.70
N ARG A 76 4.89 -3.29 -12.76
CA ARG A 76 6.21 -3.74 -13.20
C ARG A 76 6.85 -2.66 -14.07
N ILE A 77 8.19 -2.57 -14.01
CA ILE A 77 8.92 -1.52 -14.73
C ILE A 77 8.66 -1.53 -16.24
N TRP A 78 8.50 -2.71 -16.84
CA TRP A 78 8.24 -2.85 -18.28
C TRP A 78 6.80 -2.60 -18.69
N GLU A 79 5.91 -2.37 -17.75
CA GLU A 79 4.53 -2.01 -18.07
C GLU A 79 4.36 -0.52 -18.39
N GLY A 80 5.42 0.27 -18.18
CA GLY A 80 5.48 1.67 -18.56
C GLY A 80 4.61 2.60 -17.71
N GLY A 81 4.53 3.84 -18.12
CA GLY A 81 3.67 4.85 -17.50
C GLY A 81 4.25 5.59 -16.30
N HIS A 82 5.44 5.21 -15.84
CA HIS A 82 6.14 5.85 -14.72
C HIS A 82 7.64 6.00 -15.03
N GLY A 83 8.30 6.90 -14.32
CA GLY A 83 9.74 7.03 -14.38
C GLY A 83 10.45 5.76 -13.88
N THR A 84 11.69 5.55 -14.30
CA THR A 84 12.46 4.32 -14.00
C THR A 84 12.70 4.10 -12.50
N THR A 85 12.60 5.15 -11.70
CA THR A 85 12.79 5.11 -10.24
C THR A 85 11.46 5.13 -9.46
N SER A 86 10.34 4.91 -10.15
CA SER A 86 9.03 4.96 -9.51
C SER A 86 8.90 3.94 -8.39
N GLN A 87 8.36 4.36 -7.25
CA GLN A 87 8.12 3.51 -6.09
C GLN A 87 6.98 2.50 -6.33
N HIS A 88 6.17 2.68 -7.36
CA HIS A 88 5.18 1.68 -7.79
C HIS A 88 5.84 0.36 -8.18
N TYR A 89 7.06 0.41 -8.74
CA TYR A 89 7.80 -0.79 -9.11
C TYR A 89 8.33 -1.56 -7.89
N ALA A 90 8.47 -0.88 -6.77
CA ALA A 90 8.82 -1.54 -5.51
C ALA A 90 7.59 -2.05 -4.74
N GLY A 91 6.38 -1.75 -5.22
CA GLY A 91 5.16 -2.16 -4.55
C GLY A 91 4.85 -1.37 -3.28
N VAL A 92 5.39 -0.16 -3.16
CA VAL A 92 5.27 0.65 -1.93
C VAL A 92 4.66 2.03 -2.17
N ALA A 93 4.03 2.23 -3.31
CA ALA A 93 3.41 3.49 -3.70
C ALA A 93 1.95 3.33 -4.06
N PHE A 94 1.19 4.39 -3.82
CA PHE A 94 -0.24 4.44 -4.10
C PHE A 94 -0.59 5.75 -4.79
N ASP A 95 -1.35 5.66 -5.87
CA ASP A 95 -2.05 6.77 -6.50
C ASP A 95 -3.54 6.56 -6.26
N VAL A 96 -4.16 7.44 -5.52
CA VAL A 96 -5.53 7.26 -5.04
C VAL A 96 -6.39 8.49 -5.34
N GLY A 97 -7.70 8.31 -5.25
CA GLY A 97 -8.65 9.42 -5.30
C GLY A 97 -8.95 9.96 -6.68
N GLN A 98 -8.58 9.26 -7.75
CA GLN A 98 -8.85 9.72 -9.13
C GLN A 98 -10.34 9.90 -9.38
N SER A 99 -11.17 9.03 -8.81
CA SER A 99 -12.62 9.08 -8.92
C SER A 99 -13.29 9.96 -7.85
N SER A 100 -12.52 10.58 -6.99
CA SER A 100 -13.01 11.43 -5.89
C SER A 100 -13.11 12.89 -6.30
N THR A 101 -13.78 13.68 -5.47
CA THR A 101 -13.80 15.13 -5.60
C THR A 101 -12.47 15.75 -5.16
N ALA A 102 -12.20 16.97 -5.60
CA ALA A 102 -11.03 17.72 -5.15
C ALA A 102 -11.01 17.91 -3.63
N ALA A 103 -12.18 18.11 -3.03
CA ALA A 103 -12.31 18.24 -1.58
C ALA A 103 -11.93 16.96 -0.84
N ASN A 104 -12.37 15.79 -1.37
CA ASN A 104 -12.03 14.50 -0.78
C ASN A 104 -10.56 14.15 -1.01
N ARG A 105 -9.99 14.47 -2.16
CA ARG A 105 -8.56 14.30 -2.40
C ARG A 105 -7.72 15.08 -1.38
N ARG A 106 -8.11 16.31 -1.08
CA ARG A 106 -7.44 17.11 -0.04
C ARG A 106 -7.54 16.47 1.34
N LYS A 107 -8.68 15.89 1.68
CA LYS A 107 -8.86 15.18 2.96
C LYS A 107 -7.98 13.93 3.02
N ILE A 108 -7.88 13.18 1.93
CA ILE A 108 -6.99 12.01 1.83
C ILE A 108 -5.53 12.45 1.97
N TYR A 109 -5.13 13.49 1.25
CA TYR A 109 -3.80 14.07 1.35
C TYR A 109 -3.46 14.47 2.79
N ASN A 110 -4.35 15.21 3.43
CA ASN A 110 -4.16 15.65 4.81
C ASN A 110 -4.04 14.46 5.78
N ALA A 111 -4.84 13.41 5.57
CA ALA A 111 -4.76 12.20 6.36
C ALA A 111 -3.39 11.52 6.18
N ALA A 112 -2.93 11.36 4.95
CA ALA A 112 -1.63 10.77 4.65
C ALA A 112 -0.48 11.55 5.31
N VAL A 113 -0.49 12.86 5.19
CA VAL A 113 0.51 13.75 5.82
C VAL A 113 0.47 13.61 7.34
N ARG A 114 -0.73 13.62 7.91
CA ARG A 114 -0.91 13.57 9.37
C ARG A 114 -0.39 12.27 9.98
N THR A 115 -0.43 11.16 9.26
CA THR A 115 0.08 9.89 9.77
C THR A 115 1.59 9.93 10.07
N GLY A 116 2.35 10.75 9.33
CA GLY A 116 3.81 10.73 9.38
C GLY A 116 4.43 9.40 8.95
N ALA A 117 3.63 8.49 8.39
CA ALA A 117 4.03 7.12 8.09
C ALA A 117 4.72 6.98 6.73
N TRP A 118 4.44 7.88 5.80
CA TRP A 118 4.96 7.82 4.44
C TRP A 118 6.36 8.43 4.33
N GLY A 119 7.15 7.88 3.43
CA GLY A 119 8.44 8.47 3.07
C GLY A 119 8.27 9.73 2.24
N TYR A 120 7.21 9.78 1.44
CA TYR A 120 6.88 10.91 0.60
C TYR A 120 5.38 10.98 0.36
N VAL A 121 4.84 12.18 0.48
CA VAL A 121 3.49 12.52 0.05
C VAL A 121 3.62 13.66 -0.95
N GLU A 122 3.29 13.40 -2.21
CA GLU A 122 3.49 14.37 -3.28
C GLU A 122 2.55 15.55 -3.12
N PRO A 123 3.05 16.80 -3.23
CA PRO A 123 2.19 17.98 -3.09
C PRO A 123 1.03 17.96 -4.09
N LEU A 124 -0.17 18.31 -3.64
CA LEU A 124 -1.37 18.31 -4.48
C LEU A 124 -1.25 19.20 -5.72
N SER A 125 -0.43 20.24 -5.66
CA SER A 125 -0.16 21.07 -6.83
C SER A 125 0.48 20.32 -7.99
N MET A 126 1.17 19.21 -7.69
CA MET A 126 1.81 18.37 -8.69
C MET A 126 0.93 17.20 -9.12
N THR A 127 -0.09 16.87 -8.34
CA THR A 127 -1.03 15.78 -8.63
C THR A 127 -2.47 16.29 -8.54
N PRO A 128 -2.92 17.13 -9.49
CA PRO A 128 -4.21 17.81 -9.36
C PRO A 128 -5.43 16.89 -9.42
N THR A 129 -5.28 15.67 -9.96
CA THR A 129 -6.40 14.73 -10.15
C THR A 129 -6.23 13.44 -9.36
N TRP A 130 -5.20 13.32 -8.52
CA TRP A 130 -4.98 12.17 -7.63
C TRP A 130 -4.17 12.58 -6.42
N VAL A 131 -3.95 11.64 -5.50
CA VAL A 131 -3.05 11.79 -4.36
C VAL A 131 -1.99 10.69 -4.46
N HIS A 132 -0.71 11.05 -4.42
CA HIS A 132 0.39 10.11 -4.41
C HIS A 132 1.08 10.09 -3.06
N PHE A 133 1.29 8.90 -2.52
CA PHE A 133 2.15 8.70 -1.36
C PHE A 133 2.87 7.36 -1.47
N ASP A 134 4.08 7.33 -0.92
CA ASP A 134 4.91 6.12 -0.97
C ASP A 134 5.80 5.97 0.27
N ARG A 135 6.27 4.75 0.44
CA ARG A 135 7.09 4.35 1.58
C ARG A 135 8.56 4.22 1.17
N ARG A 136 9.09 5.27 0.55
CA ARG A 136 10.51 5.34 0.15
C ARG A 136 11.42 5.65 1.34
N TYR A 137 12.74 5.49 1.13
CA TYR A 137 13.82 5.88 2.05
C TYR A 137 13.85 5.15 3.38
N GLY A 138 13.33 3.93 3.44
CA GLY A 138 13.54 3.10 4.62
C GLY A 138 13.16 3.77 5.94
N LYS A 139 12.17 4.67 5.96
CA LYS A 139 11.66 5.18 7.22
C LYS A 139 11.37 4.01 8.16
N PRO A 140 11.59 4.15 9.46
CA PRO A 140 11.25 3.11 10.40
C PRO A 140 9.83 2.61 10.16
N ALA A 141 9.63 1.32 10.34
CA ALA A 141 8.29 0.75 10.28
C ALA A 141 7.39 1.52 11.25
N CYS A 142 6.15 1.74 10.83
CA CYS A 142 5.16 2.43 11.64
C CYS A 142 4.63 1.54 12.77
N ARG A 143 5.46 0.64 13.26
CA ARG A 143 5.10 -0.19 14.39
C ARG A 143 4.86 0.74 15.57
N SER A 144 3.62 1.05 15.79
CA SER A 144 3.24 2.04 16.76
C SER A 144 3.14 1.41 18.14
N THR A 145 3.75 2.06 19.07
CA THR A 145 3.43 1.92 20.48
C THR A 145 2.27 2.83 20.87
N THR A 146 1.80 3.64 19.94
CA THR A 146 0.71 4.59 20.22
C THR A 146 -0.64 3.87 20.17
N ALA A 147 -1.45 4.08 21.18
CA ALA A 147 -2.80 3.53 21.22
C ALA A 147 -3.58 3.93 19.96
N GLY A 148 -4.18 2.94 19.31
CA GLY A 148 -4.98 3.17 18.12
C GLY A 148 -4.34 2.82 16.80
N TYR A 149 -3.08 2.46 16.75
CA TYR A 149 -2.49 1.89 15.55
C TYR A 149 -2.99 0.48 15.30
N PRO A 150 -3.42 0.15 14.09
CA PRO A 150 -3.79 -1.21 13.78
C PRO A 150 -2.54 -2.09 13.84
N THR A 151 -2.66 -3.24 14.49
CA THR A 151 -1.58 -4.23 14.47
C THR A 151 -1.55 -4.89 13.10
N VAL A 152 -0.42 -4.83 12.44
CA VAL A 152 -0.20 -5.53 11.19
C VAL A 152 -0.06 -7.02 11.50
N ARG A 153 -0.88 -7.85 10.85
CA ARG A 153 -0.89 -9.30 11.09
C ARG A 153 -0.50 -10.05 9.83
N ARG A 154 0.30 -11.07 10.02
CA ARG A 154 0.75 -11.95 8.94
C ARG A 154 -0.37 -12.82 8.37
N GLY A 155 -1.37 -13.11 9.16
CA GLY A 155 -2.42 -14.05 8.82
C GLY A 155 -2.12 -15.45 9.36
N SER A 156 -2.96 -16.44 9.02
CA SER A 156 -2.76 -17.81 9.44
C SER A 156 -1.68 -18.49 8.62
N ARG A 157 -1.02 -19.51 9.18
CA ARG A 157 0.03 -20.28 8.48
C ARG A 157 -0.47 -20.99 7.22
N SER A 158 -1.77 -21.20 7.09
CA SER A 158 -2.34 -21.80 5.87
C SER A 158 -2.32 -20.86 4.66
N THR A 159 -2.11 -19.56 4.87
CA THR A 159 -2.19 -18.55 3.82
C THR A 159 -0.82 -18.10 3.29
N TYR A 160 0.27 -18.48 3.94
CA TYR A 160 1.60 -18.03 3.52
C TYR A 160 2.67 -19.11 3.68
N VAL A 161 3.76 -18.90 2.94
CA VAL A 161 4.97 -19.72 3.01
C VAL A 161 6.15 -18.80 3.28
N LEU A 162 6.99 -19.18 4.25
CA LEU A 162 8.25 -18.48 4.49
C LEU A 162 9.21 -18.82 3.34
N ILE A 163 9.77 -17.79 2.70
CA ILE A 163 10.71 -17.95 1.59
C ILE A 163 12.15 -17.73 2.06
N LEU A 164 12.37 -16.76 2.94
CA LEU A 164 13.72 -16.38 3.33
C LEU A 164 13.78 -15.80 4.75
#